data_0ab6115f365682d3951091ab1d8b5773
#
_entry.id   0ab6115f365682d3951091ab1d8b5773
#
_cell.length_a   1.000
_cell.length_b   1.000
_cell.length_c   1.000
_cell.angle_alpha   90.00
_cell.angle_beta   90.00
_cell.angle_gamma   90.00
#
_symmetry.space_group_name_H-M   'P 1'
#
loop_
_entity.id
_entity.type
_entity.pdbx_description
1 polymer ?
#
loop_
_entity_poly.entity_id
_entity_poly.type
_entity_poly.pdbx_seq_one_letter_code
_entity_poly.pdbx_strand_id
1 'polypeptide(L)'
;MIVPEPNTLEFSGKWFSFNGFVNFPNFLAKEFGLKRGEWKLLKVSGEGTGIVVKEKIVEYWGDEKVAFATIIQLTRQRKGYLPGVTIKEKLRFKIRGYHLDIARGGVPKLETFKKILRWLFLLKYNYFAIYFEDLFPWEKYPKIGAKRGRLTKEELNEIIGYGKKLGIEVFPSLELAGHMENILTLPEFRKYSEWHRPREGCLDLSNKEAKEFAYNLLQEVLDFFDSKYIHIGGDETWALGRGKSLNKIWKFEGPRLYLEHHKKMLDMVEKTGKKPMLWGDMLTGMYLTKEEAEKWSEVLKSDIWERAIIANWDYSGRSKEFFKKKIRIFSKRGLKQVVCPGLSNWNTYYPDFDRALENLKNFLGAAREEDVLGFLVTAWGDDGEECLFSLLDPLILAAMEFAEGNGDWEKKWIKLSNEDENILKIRKLFGKSIIANNIKKILFTPMEELKDISKVIEEEIIKKLYGIENVLLPKDLDFIREMIFVCLKKLKGKATISDFIRLASLYSDLWLAERKIPGLQRVLNRFWGSASNIDLLYKLSH
;
A
#
# COMPACT_ATOMS: atom_id res chain seq x y z
N MET A 1 15.63 5.16 -20.43
CA MET A 1 15.36 4.30 -19.24
C MET A 1 13.89 4.03 -19.19
N ILE A 2 13.51 2.78 -18.99
CA ILE A 2 12.09 2.33 -18.95
C ILE A 2 11.88 1.53 -17.66
N VAL A 3 10.70 1.67 -17.07
CA VAL A 3 10.25 0.95 -15.87
C VAL A 3 9.13 -0.01 -16.25
N PRO A 4 9.24 -1.29 -15.92
CA PRO A 4 10.48 -1.99 -15.54
C PRO A 4 11.47 -2.04 -16.71
N GLU A 5 12.72 -2.43 -16.43
CA GLU A 5 13.71 -2.65 -17.48
C GLU A 5 13.18 -3.65 -18.51
N PRO A 6 13.09 -3.28 -19.80
CA PRO A 6 12.58 -4.17 -20.82
C PRO A 6 13.58 -5.30 -21.15
N ASN A 7 13.07 -6.39 -21.73
CA ASN A 7 13.89 -7.53 -22.15
C ASN A 7 14.88 -7.13 -23.25
N THR A 8 14.47 -6.23 -24.15
CA THR A 8 15.30 -5.67 -25.21
C THR A 8 15.11 -4.17 -25.25
N LEU A 9 16.21 -3.45 -25.31
CA LEU A 9 16.24 -2.01 -25.54
C LEU A 9 17.43 -1.69 -26.47
N GLU A 10 17.12 -1.38 -27.73
CA GLU A 10 18.11 -1.04 -28.74
C GLU A 10 17.94 0.42 -29.15
N PHE A 11 18.90 1.25 -28.81
CA PHE A 11 18.90 2.66 -29.15
C PHE A 11 19.63 2.90 -30.47
N SER A 12 18.96 3.57 -31.40
CA SER A 12 19.54 3.87 -32.75
C SER A 12 20.59 4.97 -32.78
N GLY A 13 20.87 5.59 -31.63
CA GLY A 13 21.76 6.76 -31.56
C GLY A 13 21.08 8.09 -31.95
N LYS A 14 19.84 8.07 -32.42
CA LYS A 14 19.13 9.25 -32.91
C LYS A 14 18.06 9.72 -31.93
N TRP A 15 17.84 11.03 -31.85
CA TRP A 15 16.73 11.68 -31.19
C TRP A 15 15.92 12.45 -32.22
N PHE A 16 14.62 12.23 -32.27
CA PHE A 16 13.71 12.89 -33.18
C PHE A 16 12.93 14.00 -32.45
N SER A 17 12.73 15.14 -33.11
CA SER A 17 11.88 16.21 -32.58
C SER A 17 10.45 15.70 -32.44
N PHE A 18 9.86 15.91 -31.26
CA PHE A 18 8.52 15.42 -30.90
C PHE A 18 7.62 16.57 -30.48
N ASN A 19 6.50 16.75 -31.21
CA ASN A 19 5.51 17.80 -30.95
C ASN A 19 4.15 17.26 -30.49
N GLY A 20 4.01 15.94 -30.36
CA GLY A 20 2.78 15.27 -29.96
C GLY A 20 2.27 14.27 -30.99
N PHE A 21 1.20 13.56 -30.64
CA PHE A 21 0.58 12.53 -31.50
C PHE A 21 -0.69 13.02 -32.16
N VAL A 22 -0.95 12.58 -33.39
CA VAL A 22 -2.23 12.84 -34.10
C VAL A 22 -3.34 11.91 -33.60
N ASN A 23 -3.00 10.69 -33.21
CA ASN A 23 -3.95 9.60 -32.91
C ASN A 23 -3.66 8.82 -31.63
N PHE A 24 -3.00 9.43 -30.64
CA PHE A 24 -2.87 8.81 -29.30
C PHE A 24 -4.25 8.76 -28.62
N PRO A 25 -4.55 7.72 -27.80
CA PRO A 25 -5.84 7.63 -27.13
C PRO A 25 -6.14 8.88 -26.31
N ASN A 26 -7.25 9.57 -26.62
CA ASN A 26 -7.58 10.88 -26.05
C ASN A 26 -7.57 10.92 -24.52
N PHE A 27 -8.09 9.87 -23.87
CA PHE A 27 -8.08 9.77 -22.43
C PHE A 27 -6.64 9.80 -21.87
N LEU A 28 -5.76 8.94 -22.39
CA LEU A 28 -4.37 8.88 -21.93
C LEU A 28 -3.61 10.17 -22.28
N ALA A 29 -3.85 10.73 -23.48
CA ALA A 29 -3.23 12.00 -23.86
C ALA A 29 -3.57 13.11 -22.85
N LYS A 30 -4.84 13.23 -22.44
CA LYS A 30 -5.29 14.19 -21.44
C LYS A 30 -4.64 13.93 -20.08
N GLU A 31 -4.70 12.69 -19.58
CA GLU A 31 -4.22 12.35 -18.24
C GLU A 31 -2.70 12.50 -18.07
N PHE A 32 -1.94 12.32 -19.15
CA PHE A 32 -0.48 12.41 -19.14
C PHE A 32 0.09 13.66 -19.81
N GLY A 33 -0.79 14.61 -20.20
CA GLY A 33 -0.39 15.90 -20.76
C GLY A 33 0.28 15.81 -22.13
N LEU A 34 -0.06 14.78 -22.93
CA LEU A 34 0.45 14.64 -24.29
C LEU A 34 -0.34 15.58 -25.23
N LYS A 35 0.41 16.39 -25.98
CA LYS A 35 -0.19 17.31 -26.95
C LYS A 35 -0.61 16.59 -28.22
N ARG A 36 -1.57 17.17 -28.96
CA ARG A 36 -1.85 16.81 -30.35
C ARG A 36 -0.70 17.35 -31.23
N GLY A 37 -0.21 16.52 -32.14
CA GLY A 37 0.91 16.85 -32.99
C GLY A 37 0.91 16.02 -34.29
N GLU A 38 2.09 15.82 -34.88
CA GLU A 38 2.23 15.18 -36.20
C GLU A 38 2.58 13.69 -36.14
N TRP A 39 3.00 13.19 -34.97
CA TRP A 39 3.43 11.81 -34.86
C TRP A 39 2.26 10.83 -34.95
N LYS A 40 2.46 9.75 -35.69
CA LYS A 40 1.47 8.69 -35.88
C LYS A 40 1.80 7.50 -34.99
N LEU A 41 0.77 6.95 -34.38
CA LEU A 41 0.82 5.70 -33.65
C LEU A 41 0.22 4.60 -34.52
N LEU A 42 0.98 3.54 -34.81
CA LEU A 42 0.57 2.45 -35.69
C LEU A 42 0.61 1.12 -34.95
N LYS A 43 -0.52 0.42 -34.92
CA LYS A 43 -0.57 -0.95 -34.43
C LYS A 43 -0.08 -1.89 -35.52
N VAL A 44 0.88 -2.74 -35.17
CA VAL A 44 1.47 -3.74 -36.07
C VAL A 44 1.40 -5.12 -35.44
N SER A 45 1.67 -6.17 -36.21
CA SER A 45 1.81 -7.55 -35.71
C SER A 45 3.21 -7.74 -35.13
N GLY A 46 3.32 -8.49 -34.02
CA GLY A 46 4.59 -8.80 -33.40
C GLY A 46 4.41 -9.81 -32.27
N GLU A 47 5.48 -10.47 -31.86
CA GLU A 47 5.48 -11.40 -30.75
C GLU A 47 5.67 -10.65 -29.41
N GLY A 48 4.89 -11.03 -28.37
CA GLY A 48 4.91 -10.38 -27.07
C GLY A 48 4.35 -8.96 -27.11
N THR A 49 4.95 -8.05 -26.36
CA THR A 49 4.61 -6.61 -26.36
C THR A 49 5.86 -5.81 -26.74
N GLY A 50 5.70 -4.78 -27.57
CA GLY A 50 6.83 -3.93 -27.90
C GLY A 50 6.46 -2.68 -28.67
N ILE A 51 7.47 -1.86 -28.90
CA ILE A 51 7.39 -0.62 -29.67
C ILE A 51 8.65 -0.42 -30.53
N VAL A 52 8.49 0.26 -31.65
CA VAL A 52 9.60 0.80 -32.45
C VAL A 52 9.32 2.27 -32.72
N VAL A 53 10.27 3.12 -32.33
CA VAL A 53 10.22 4.55 -32.57
C VAL A 53 11.07 4.89 -33.79
N LYS A 54 10.41 5.34 -34.86
CA LYS A 54 11.01 5.88 -36.10
C LYS A 54 10.66 7.37 -36.20
N GLU A 55 11.24 8.08 -37.14
CA GLU A 55 10.91 9.47 -37.35
C GLU A 55 9.41 9.65 -37.68
N LYS A 56 8.70 10.44 -36.86
CA LYS A 56 7.26 10.74 -36.95
C LYS A 56 6.31 9.54 -36.80
N ILE A 57 6.82 8.35 -36.48
CA ILE A 57 6.01 7.14 -36.34
C ILE A 57 6.46 6.35 -35.10
N VAL A 58 5.48 5.90 -34.31
CA VAL A 58 5.68 4.88 -33.29
C VAL A 58 4.83 3.66 -33.64
N GLU A 59 5.47 2.58 -33.97
CA GLU A 59 4.84 1.27 -34.15
C GLU A 59 4.72 0.57 -32.80
N TYR A 60 3.62 -0.14 -32.53
CA TYR A 60 3.43 -0.91 -31.30
C TYR A 60 2.66 -2.21 -31.58
N TRP A 61 2.86 -3.20 -30.72
CA TRP A 61 2.15 -4.48 -30.74
C TRP A 61 1.98 -5.08 -29.35
N GLY A 62 1.10 -6.09 -29.22
CA GLY A 62 0.83 -6.80 -27.98
C GLY A 62 -0.09 -6.06 -27.01
N ASP A 63 0.25 -6.02 -25.75
CA ASP A 63 -0.52 -5.34 -24.70
C ASP A 63 -0.45 -3.81 -24.88
N GLU A 64 -1.55 -3.23 -25.32
CA GLU A 64 -1.64 -1.78 -25.60
C GLU A 64 -1.35 -0.92 -24.36
N LYS A 65 -1.77 -1.36 -23.17
CA LYS A 65 -1.58 -0.59 -21.93
C LYS A 65 -0.12 -0.52 -21.56
N VAL A 66 0.60 -1.64 -21.69
CA VAL A 66 2.04 -1.72 -21.47
C VAL A 66 2.77 -0.86 -22.52
N ALA A 67 2.44 -1.00 -23.81
CA ALA A 67 3.05 -0.21 -24.88
C ALA A 67 2.82 1.30 -24.69
N PHE A 68 1.61 1.73 -24.34
CA PHE A 68 1.30 3.15 -24.12
C PHE A 68 2.01 3.69 -22.87
N ALA A 69 2.10 2.93 -21.78
CA ALA A 69 2.90 3.32 -20.62
C ALA A 69 4.38 3.54 -21.01
N THR A 70 4.94 2.65 -21.81
CA THR A 70 6.31 2.77 -22.33
C THR A 70 6.50 4.00 -23.19
N ILE A 71 5.56 4.28 -24.11
CA ILE A 71 5.60 5.50 -24.95
C ILE A 71 5.56 6.76 -24.08
N ILE A 72 4.67 6.81 -23.09
CA ILE A 72 4.58 7.95 -22.16
C ILE A 72 5.88 8.13 -21.38
N GLN A 73 6.50 7.04 -20.90
CA GLN A 73 7.78 7.11 -20.23
C GLN A 73 8.87 7.66 -21.15
N LEU A 74 8.88 7.30 -22.45
CA LEU A 74 9.85 7.84 -23.42
C LEU A 74 9.68 9.35 -23.61
N THR A 75 8.46 9.89 -23.64
CA THR A 75 8.23 11.34 -23.77
C THR A 75 8.77 12.15 -22.60
N ARG A 76 8.98 11.52 -21.45
CA ARG A 76 9.52 12.16 -20.24
C ARG A 76 11.04 12.17 -20.17
N GLN A 77 11.72 11.41 -21.02
CA GLN A 77 13.19 11.31 -20.96
C GLN A 77 13.92 12.58 -21.41
N ARG A 78 13.39 13.25 -22.44
CA ARG A 78 13.91 14.51 -22.94
C ARG A 78 12.76 15.35 -23.51
N LYS A 79 12.53 16.51 -22.92
CA LYS A 79 11.46 17.41 -23.32
C LYS A 79 11.54 17.76 -24.83
N GLY A 80 10.47 17.51 -25.55
CA GLY A 80 10.37 17.81 -26.98
C GLY A 80 11.10 16.85 -27.93
N TYR A 81 11.53 15.67 -27.42
CA TYR A 81 12.22 14.66 -28.23
C TYR A 81 11.76 13.25 -27.89
N LEU A 82 11.80 12.36 -28.87
CA LEU A 82 11.70 10.90 -28.70
C LEU A 82 12.97 10.24 -29.21
N PRO A 83 13.51 9.22 -28.46
CA PRO A 83 14.64 8.44 -28.96
C PRO A 83 14.18 7.49 -30.07
N GLY A 84 14.99 7.32 -31.09
CA GLY A 84 14.85 6.20 -32.03
C GLY A 84 15.24 4.92 -31.31
N VAL A 85 14.26 4.05 -31.03
CA VAL A 85 14.48 2.90 -30.16
C VAL A 85 13.57 1.73 -30.56
N THR A 86 14.08 0.51 -30.39
CA THR A 86 13.29 -0.72 -30.39
C THR A 86 13.22 -1.26 -28.96
N ILE A 87 12.03 -1.49 -28.46
CA ILE A 87 11.77 -2.03 -27.13
C ILE A 87 10.90 -3.26 -27.25
N LYS A 88 11.30 -4.35 -26.57
CA LYS A 88 10.47 -5.55 -26.38
C LYS A 88 10.33 -5.85 -24.90
N GLU A 89 9.13 -6.13 -24.47
CA GLU A 89 8.76 -6.36 -23.08
C GLU A 89 7.99 -7.67 -22.91
N LYS A 90 8.39 -8.44 -21.93
CA LYS A 90 7.69 -9.64 -21.49
C LYS A 90 7.62 -9.61 -19.97
N LEU A 91 6.53 -9.10 -19.44
CA LEU A 91 6.30 -9.07 -18.01
C LEU A 91 6.07 -10.51 -17.50
N ARG A 92 6.75 -10.86 -16.43
CA ARG A 92 6.76 -12.21 -15.84
C ARG A 92 5.46 -12.51 -15.12
N PHE A 93 5.01 -11.58 -14.30
CA PHE A 93 3.92 -11.80 -13.37
C PHE A 93 2.55 -11.47 -13.97
N LYS A 94 1.58 -12.38 -13.79
CA LYS A 94 0.18 -12.16 -14.20
C LYS A 94 -0.50 -11.10 -13.34
N ILE A 95 -0.19 -11.09 -12.04
CA ILE A 95 -0.70 -10.12 -11.06
C ILE A 95 0.45 -9.22 -10.64
N ARG A 96 0.36 -7.96 -10.97
CA ARG A 96 1.27 -6.88 -10.56
C ARG A 96 0.42 -5.85 -9.85
N GLY A 97 0.23 -6.04 -8.54
CA GLY A 97 -0.77 -5.33 -7.77
C GLY A 97 -0.20 -4.39 -6.73
N TYR A 98 -1.02 -3.40 -6.37
CA TYR A 98 -0.83 -2.51 -5.24
C TYR A 98 -2.04 -2.59 -4.33
N HIS A 99 -1.83 -2.77 -3.03
CA HIS A 99 -2.85 -2.86 -2.00
C HIS A 99 -2.74 -1.64 -1.08
N LEU A 100 -3.79 -0.85 -1.02
CA LEU A 100 -3.85 0.37 -0.24
C LEU A 100 -4.83 0.23 0.91
N ASP A 101 -4.33 0.36 2.13
CA ASP A 101 -5.15 0.52 3.32
C ASP A 101 -5.72 1.95 3.35
N ILE A 102 -7.04 2.08 3.44
CA ILE A 102 -7.74 3.34 3.64
C ILE A 102 -8.50 3.37 4.98
N ALA A 103 -8.44 2.27 5.73
CA ALA A 103 -9.31 2.03 6.88
C ALA A 103 -8.79 2.62 8.20
N ARG A 104 -7.53 3.01 8.25
CA ARG A 104 -6.90 3.45 9.50
C ARG A 104 -7.04 4.94 9.79
N GLY A 105 -7.85 5.66 9.00
CA GLY A 105 -8.25 7.04 9.27
C GLY A 105 -7.95 8.06 8.18
N GLY A 106 -7.09 7.74 7.22
CA GLY A 106 -6.63 8.64 6.17
C GLY A 106 -7.23 8.37 4.79
N VAL A 107 -8.54 8.46 4.63
CA VAL A 107 -9.22 8.15 3.35
C VAL A 107 -8.79 9.12 2.24
N PRO A 108 -8.23 8.61 1.12
CA PRO A 108 -7.83 9.46 0.00
C PRO A 108 -9.02 10.18 -0.63
N LYS A 109 -8.80 11.38 -1.16
CA LYS A 109 -9.74 12.04 -2.06
C LYS A 109 -9.77 11.32 -3.41
N LEU A 110 -10.85 11.52 -4.17
CA LEU A 110 -11.00 10.95 -5.51
C LEU A 110 -9.80 11.28 -6.42
N GLU A 111 -9.33 12.53 -6.40
CA GLU A 111 -8.17 12.94 -7.19
C GLU A 111 -6.86 12.26 -6.75
N THR A 112 -6.74 11.92 -5.48
CA THR A 112 -5.59 11.14 -4.96
C THR A 112 -5.63 9.70 -5.48
N PHE A 113 -6.80 9.05 -5.49
CA PHE A 113 -6.96 7.74 -6.12
C PHE A 113 -6.59 7.78 -7.60
N LYS A 114 -7.04 8.80 -8.34
CA LYS A 114 -6.68 8.98 -9.75
C LYS A 114 -5.18 9.19 -9.95
N LYS A 115 -4.53 9.98 -9.06
CA LYS A 115 -3.08 10.18 -9.08
C LYS A 115 -2.34 8.85 -8.87
N ILE A 116 -2.74 8.07 -7.87
CA ILE A 116 -2.18 6.74 -7.61
C ILE A 116 -2.37 5.82 -8.84
N LEU A 117 -3.58 5.75 -9.39
CA LEU A 117 -3.86 4.91 -10.57
C LEU A 117 -3.04 5.33 -11.81
N ARG A 118 -2.84 6.64 -12.04
CA ARG A 118 -1.94 7.12 -13.10
C ARG A 118 -0.49 6.67 -12.88
N TRP A 119 -0.02 6.72 -11.63
CA TRP A 119 1.32 6.27 -11.29
C TRP A 119 1.46 4.76 -11.49
N LEU A 120 0.50 3.98 -11.02
CA LEU A 120 0.46 2.52 -11.23
C LEU A 120 0.43 2.15 -12.71
N PHE A 121 -0.38 2.83 -13.52
CA PHE A 121 -0.41 2.64 -14.97
C PHE A 121 0.96 2.91 -15.61
N LEU A 122 1.58 4.03 -15.26
CA LEU A 122 2.89 4.40 -15.79
C LEU A 122 3.95 3.36 -15.47
N LEU A 123 3.85 2.71 -14.32
CA LEU A 123 4.73 1.63 -13.88
C LEU A 123 4.26 0.23 -14.32
N LYS A 124 3.18 0.12 -15.10
CA LYS A 124 2.65 -1.15 -15.65
C LYS A 124 2.08 -2.12 -14.61
N TYR A 125 1.59 -1.62 -13.49
CA TYR A 125 0.70 -2.38 -12.61
C TYR A 125 -0.62 -2.65 -13.31
N ASN A 126 -1.27 -3.78 -12.98
CA ASN A 126 -2.56 -4.16 -13.58
C ASN A 126 -3.66 -4.45 -12.56
N TYR A 127 -3.36 -4.41 -11.27
CA TYR A 127 -4.32 -4.60 -10.19
C TYR A 127 -4.14 -3.55 -9.09
N PHE A 128 -5.27 -3.10 -8.53
CA PHE A 128 -5.32 -2.19 -7.40
C PHE A 128 -6.35 -2.68 -6.38
N ALA A 129 -5.91 -3.10 -5.20
CA ALA A 129 -6.76 -3.50 -4.10
C ALA A 129 -7.02 -2.34 -3.14
N ILE A 130 -8.28 -2.12 -2.77
CA ILE A 130 -8.67 -1.16 -1.74
C ILE A 130 -9.09 -1.94 -0.51
N TYR A 131 -8.38 -1.72 0.60
CA TYR A 131 -8.66 -2.33 1.90
C TYR A 131 -9.64 -1.45 2.70
N PHE A 132 -10.83 -1.98 2.94
CA PHE A 132 -11.96 -1.19 3.38
C PHE A 132 -12.26 -1.22 4.88
N GLU A 133 -12.13 -2.35 5.57
CA GLU A 133 -12.73 -2.59 6.90
C GLU A 133 -14.18 -2.05 6.97
N ASP A 134 -14.38 -0.85 7.55
CA ASP A 134 -15.67 -0.18 7.68
C ASP A 134 -15.98 0.88 6.61
N LEU A 135 -15.12 1.07 5.61
CA LEU A 135 -15.21 2.21 4.69
C LEU A 135 -15.85 1.91 3.32
N PHE A 136 -16.35 0.69 3.11
CA PHE A 136 -17.24 0.40 1.98
C PHE A 136 -18.63 1.01 2.23
N PRO A 137 -19.35 1.53 1.22
CA PRO A 137 -20.66 2.17 1.38
C PRO A 137 -21.82 1.18 1.49
N TRP A 138 -21.87 0.35 2.56
CA TRP A 138 -22.98 -0.59 2.80
C TRP A 138 -24.32 0.12 2.93
N GLU A 139 -25.31 -0.31 2.16
CA GLU A 139 -26.66 0.25 2.18
C GLU A 139 -27.49 -0.27 3.34
N LYS A 140 -27.40 -1.58 3.63
CA LYS A 140 -28.10 -2.20 4.77
C LYS A 140 -27.64 -1.67 6.13
N TYR A 141 -26.41 -1.18 6.18
CA TYR A 141 -25.77 -0.73 7.43
C TYR A 141 -25.16 0.67 7.29
N PRO A 142 -25.98 1.69 7.03
CA PRO A 142 -25.51 3.03 6.65
C PRO A 142 -24.70 3.76 7.72
N LYS A 143 -24.72 3.31 8.97
CA LYS A 143 -23.93 3.89 10.06
C LYS A 143 -22.48 3.43 10.06
N ILE A 144 -22.17 2.28 9.43
CA ILE A 144 -20.80 1.78 9.33
C ILE A 144 -19.97 2.77 8.52
N GLY A 145 -18.85 3.24 9.08
CA GLY A 145 -17.92 4.17 8.46
C GLY A 145 -18.43 5.59 8.20
N ALA A 146 -19.70 5.91 8.54
CA ALA A 146 -20.35 7.17 8.17
C ALA A 146 -19.61 8.44 8.64
N LYS A 147 -18.91 8.38 9.79
CA LYS A 147 -18.14 9.51 10.35
C LYS A 147 -16.65 9.44 10.05
N ARG A 148 -16.19 8.44 9.29
CA ARG A 148 -14.79 8.15 9.07
C ARG A 148 -14.29 8.46 7.66
N GLY A 149 -15.08 9.17 6.87
CA GLY A 149 -14.72 9.52 5.49
C GLY A 149 -14.99 8.42 4.48
N ARG A 150 -15.85 7.45 4.81
CA ARG A 150 -16.29 6.37 3.93
C ARG A 150 -16.48 6.84 2.48
N LEU A 151 -16.06 6.02 1.53
CA LEU A 151 -16.35 6.29 0.11
C LEU A 151 -17.86 6.25 -0.15
N THR A 152 -18.32 7.06 -1.10
CA THR A 152 -19.66 6.91 -1.65
C THR A 152 -19.63 5.88 -2.79
N LYS A 153 -20.81 5.39 -3.20
CA LYS A 153 -20.92 4.49 -4.35
C LYS A 153 -20.46 5.18 -5.65
N GLU A 154 -20.77 6.47 -5.79
CA GLU A 154 -20.37 7.29 -6.94
C GLU A 154 -18.85 7.44 -7.00
N GLU A 155 -18.21 7.79 -5.89
CA GLU A 155 -16.73 7.86 -5.81
C GLU A 155 -16.10 6.52 -6.17
N LEU A 156 -16.62 5.42 -5.63
CA LEU A 156 -16.09 4.07 -5.87
C LEU A 156 -16.27 3.64 -7.32
N ASN A 157 -17.45 3.90 -7.92
CA ASN A 157 -17.70 3.66 -9.35
C ASN A 157 -16.76 4.48 -10.23
N GLU A 158 -16.47 5.73 -9.86
CA GLU A 158 -15.53 6.56 -10.59
C GLU A 158 -14.10 6.03 -10.51
N ILE A 159 -13.66 5.57 -9.34
CA ILE A 159 -12.35 4.93 -9.13
C ILE A 159 -12.23 3.66 -10.00
N ILE A 160 -13.23 2.79 -9.95
CA ILE A 160 -13.28 1.55 -10.74
C ILE A 160 -13.26 1.86 -12.24
N GLY A 161 -14.12 2.77 -12.69
CA GLY A 161 -14.21 3.19 -14.09
C GLY A 161 -12.93 3.84 -14.60
N TYR A 162 -12.26 4.62 -13.76
CA TYR A 162 -10.98 5.24 -14.08
C TYR A 162 -9.86 4.20 -14.17
N GLY A 163 -9.79 3.26 -13.23
CA GLY A 163 -8.87 2.13 -13.29
C GLY A 163 -9.05 1.30 -14.56
N LYS A 164 -10.29 0.96 -14.92
CA LYS A 164 -10.63 0.22 -16.15
C LYS A 164 -10.12 0.93 -17.42
N LYS A 165 -10.25 2.25 -17.50
CA LYS A 165 -9.71 3.04 -18.64
C LYS A 165 -8.19 2.93 -18.73
N LEU A 166 -7.51 2.84 -17.60
CA LEU A 166 -6.05 2.65 -17.52
C LEU A 166 -5.63 1.17 -17.72
N GLY A 167 -6.57 0.20 -17.71
CA GLY A 167 -6.26 -1.23 -17.75
C GLY A 167 -5.82 -1.77 -16.39
N ILE A 168 -6.21 -1.10 -15.31
CA ILE A 168 -5.99 -1.54 -13.92
C ILE A 168 -7.33 -2.00 -13.37
N GLU A 169 -7.41 -3.26 -12.96
CA GLU A 169 -8.58 -3.81 -12.29
C GLU A 169 -8.55 -3.40 -10.81
N VAL A 170 -9.58 -2.67 -10.37
CA VAL A 170 -9.79 -2.29 -8.98
C VAL A 170 -10.64 -3.36 -8.32
N PHE A 171 -10.17 -3.93 -7.21
CA PHE A 171 -10.89 -4.97 -6.50
C PHE A 171 -10.90 -4.73 -4.97
N PRO A 172 -11.91 -5.26 -4.26
CA PRO A 172 -12.04 -5.04 -2.83
C PRO A 172 -11.16 -5.98 -2.02
N SER A 173 -10.66 -5.47 -0.88
CA SER A 173 -10.06 -6.22 0.20
C SER A 173 -10.84 -5.95 1.49
N LEU A 174 -11.37 -7.01 2.09
CA LEU A 174 -12.28 -6.97 3.23
C LEU A 174 -11.71 -7.73 4.42
N GLU A 175 -12.22 -7.38 5.61
CA GLU A 175 -12.05 -8.14 6.84
C GLU A 175 -13.43 -8.44 7.45
N LEU A 176 -13.72 -9.73 7.62
CA LEU A 176 -15.04 -10.20 8.04
C LEU A 176 -14.97 -11.24 9.18
N ALA A 177 -13.83 -11.32 9.84
CA ALA A 177 -13.58 -12.18 11.01
C ALA A 177 -12.73 -11.46 12.06
N GLY A 178 -11.52 -10.99 11.69
CA GLY A 178 -10.67 -10.08 12.44
C GLY A 178 -10.80 -8.64 11.95
N HIS A 179 -10.03 -7.72 12.51
CA HIS A 179 -9.94 -6.30 12.10
C HIS A 179 -11.28 -5.56 11.92
N MET A 180 -12.29 -5.93 12.72
CA MET A 180 -13.64 -5.33 12.68
C MET A 180 -13.88 -4.34 13.83
N GLU A 181 -12.84 -3.85 14.49
CA GLU A 181 -12.96 -2.96 15.65
C GLU A 181 -13.75 -1.69 15.36
N ASN A 182 -13.59 -1.11 14.16
CA ASN A 182 -14.32 0.09 13.75
C ASN A 182 -15.82 -0.15 13.54
N ILE A 183 -16.22 -1.38 13.24
CA ILE A 183 -17.61 -1.81 13.14
C ILE A 183 -18.15 -2.23 14.51
N LEU A 184 -17.41 -3.10 15.21
CA LEU A 184 -17.87 -3.70 16.46
C LEU A 184 -17.89 -2.73 17.64
N THR A 185 -17.21 -1.60 17.57
CA THR A 185 -17.32 -0.51 18.57
C THR A 185 -18.61 0.28 18.44
N LEU A 186 -19.31 0.22 17.31
CA LEU A 186 -20.62 0.85 17.15
C LEU A 186 -21.66 0.15 18.05
N PRO A 187 -22.52 0.89 18.77
CA PRO A 187 -23.45 0.32 19.76
C PRO A 187 -24.30 -0.83 19.22
N GLU A 188 -24.75 -0.73 17.98
CA GLU A 188 -25.64 -1.71 17.33
C GLU A 188 -24.96 -3.05 17.04
N PHE A 189 -23.64 -3.02 16.78
CA PHE A 189 -22.87 -4.21 16.37
C PHE A 189 -22.02 -4.77 17.50
N ARG A 190 -21.91 -4.08 18.65
CA ARG A 190 -21.12 -4.53 19.81
C ARG A 190 -21.53 -5.92 20.31
N LYS A 191 -22.78 -6.29 20.15
CA LYS A 191 -23.31 -7.62 20.52
C LYS A 191 -22.65 -8.75 19.71
N TYR A 192 -22.11 -8.47 18.52
CA TYR A 192 -21.46 -9.42 17.62
C TYR A 192 -19.97 -9.61 17.89
N SER A 193 -19.36 -8.81 18.77
CA SER A 193 -17.97 -8.95 19.14
C SER A 193 -17.72 -10.22 19.96
N GLU A 194 -16.65 -10.94 19.62
CA GLU A 194 -16.16 -12.10 20.38
C GLU A 194 -15.79 -11.71 21.83
N TRP A 195 -15.25 -10.50 22.01
CA TRP A 195 -14.81 -9.98 23.29
C TRP A 195 -15.77 -8.91 23.84
N HIS A 196 -15.82 -8.81 25.17
CA HIS A 196 -16.57 -7.73 25.84
C HIS A 196 -15.99 -6.35 25.50
N ARG A 197 -14.72 -6.29 25.15
CA ARG A 197 -14.05 -5.11 24.61
C ARG A 197 -13.94 -5.23 23.09
N PRO A 198 -14.80 -4.56 22.31
CA PRO A 198 -14.87 -4.75 20.87
C PRO A 198 -13.63 -4.24 20.09
N ARG A 199 -12.66 -3.63 20.79
CA ARG A 199 -11.40 -3.14 20.18
C ARG A 199 -10.48 -4.25 19.67
N GLU A 200 -10.66 -5.50 20.14
CA GLU A 200 -9.93 -6.66 19.62
C GLU A 200 -10.38 -7.07 18.21
N GLY A 201 -11.39 -6.41 17.67
CA GLY A 201 -11.81 -6.52 16.28
C GLY A 201 -12.34 -7.88 15.84
N CYS A 202 -12.44 -8.88 16.74
CA CYS A 202 -12.83 -10.23 16.39
C CYS A 202 -14.35 -10.43 16.50
N LEU A 203 -14.93 -11.04 15.46
CA LEU A 203 -16.35 -11.38 15.40
C LEU A 203 -16.66 -12.68 16.19
N ASP A 204 -17.75 -12.72 16.95
CA ASP A 204 -18.25 -13.93 17.60
C ASP A 204 -18.87 -14.89 16.57
N LEU A 205 -18.06 -15.75 15.99
CA LEU A 205 -18.47 -16.72 14.99
C LEU A 205 -19.27 -17.91 15.57
N SER A 206 -19.48 -17.98 16.89
CA SER A 206 -20.47 -18.88 17.51
C SER A 206 -21.88 -18.31 17.47
N ASN A 207 -22.02 -17.01 17.18
CA ASN A 207 -23.30 -16.31 17.11
C ASN A 207 -23.80 -16.33 15.67
N LYS A 208 -24.98 -16.94 15.46
CA LYS A 208 -25.64 -17.03 14.15
C LYS A 208 -25.89 -15.65 13.53
N GLU A 209 -26.39 -14.69 14.34
CA GLU A 209 -26.67 -13.33 13.85
C GLU A 209 -25.37 -12.61 13.41
N ALA A 210 -24.27 -12.82 14.14
CA ALA A 210 -22.98 -12.24 13.78
C ALA A 210 -22.45 -12.80 12.46
N LYS A 211 -22.60 -14.11 12.22
CA LYS A 211 -22.25 -14.72 10.94
C LYS A 211 -23.11 -14.17 9.78
N GLU A 212 -24.42 -14.13 9.96
CA GLU A 212 -25.34 -13.57 8.94
C GLU A 212 -25.04 -12.10 8.67
N PHE A 213 -24.66 -11.33 9.69
CA PHE A 213 -24.22 -9.94 9.52
C PHE A 213 -22.99 -9.87 8.59
N ALA A 214 -21.94 -10.66 8.85
CA ALA A 214 -20.74 -10.68 8.00
C ALA A 214 -21.06 -11.14 6.56
N TYR A 215 -21.93 -12.13 6.39
CA TYR A 215 -22.36 -12.59 5.07
C TYR A 215 -23.16 -11.54 4.30
N ASN A 216 -23.98 -10.75 4.99
CA ASN A 216 -24.67 -9.62 4.36
C ASN A 216 -23.68 -8.54 3.90
N LEU A 217 -22.65 -8.24 4.71
CA LEU A 217 -21.59 -7.30 4.30
C LEU A 217 -20.87 -7.82 3.05
N LEU A 218 -20.50 -9.09 3.03
CA LEU A 218 -19.84 -9.71 1.88
C LEU A 218 -20.72 -9.65 0.63
N GLN A 219 -22.02 -9.97 0.77
CA GLN A 219 -22.95 -10.01 -0.36
C GLN A 219 -23.06 -8.66 -1.06
N GLU A 220 -23.20 -7.55 -0.32
CA GLU A 220 -23.26 -6.21 -0.92
C GLU A 220 -21.99 -5.87 -1.71
N VAL A 221 -20.82 -6.30 -1.26
CA VAL A 221 -19.55 -6.08 -1.97
C VAL A 221 -19.47 -6.98 -3.21
N LEU A 222 -19.91 -8.24 -3.13
CA LEU A 222 -19.95 -9.15 -4.27
C LEU A 222 -20.88 -8.63 -5.39
N ASP A 223 -22.01 -8.05 -5.01
CA ASP A 223 -22.99 -7.48 -5.95
C ASP A 223 -22.49 -6.17 -6.59
N PHE A 224 -21.66 -5.42 -5.86
CA PHE A 224 -21.18 -4.13 -6.31
C PHE A 224 -19.97 -4.22 -7.27
N PHE A 225 -18.99 -5.08 -6.96
CA PHE A 225 -17.77 -5.18 -7.75
C PHE A 225 -17.91 -6.19 -8.88
N ASP A 226 -17.55 -5.80 -10.10
CA ASP A 226 -17.41 -6.68 -11.28
C ASP A 226 -15.95 -7.13 -11.48
N SER A 227 -15.16 -7.15 -10.41
CA SER A 227 -13.75 -7.57 -10.45
C SER A 227 -13.62 -9.09 -10.48
N LYS A 228 -12.54 -9.56 -11.11
CA LYS A 228 -12.18 -10.98 -11.15
C LYS A 228 -11.79 -11.52 -9.79
N TYR A 229 -11.17 -10.69 -8.97
CA TYR A 229 -10.67 -11.05 -7.65
C TYR A 229 -11.44 -10.32 -6.55
N ILE A 230 -11.49 -10.95 -5.39
CA ILE A 230 -11.91 -10.36 -4.12
C ILE A 230 -11.01 -10.91 -3.02
N HIS A 231 -10.50 -10.04 -2.17
CA HIS A 231 -9.77 -10.44 -0.98
C HIS A 231 -10.76 -10.44 0.21
N ILE A 232 -10.88 -11.57 0.89
CA ILE A 232 -11.83 -11.75 2.00
C ILE A 232 -11.12 -11.84 3.36
N GLY A 233 -9.89 -11.34 3.45
CA GLY A 233 -9.13 -11.18 4.69
C GLY A 233 -8.71 -12.50 5.34
N GLY A 234 -9.04 -12.62 6.62
CA GLY A 234 -8.87 -13.85 7.38
C GLY A 234 -7.56 -13.97 8.12
N ASP A 235 -6.79 -12.89 8.25
CA ASP A 235 -5.56 -12.82 9.03
C ASP A 235 -5.82 -12.51 10.51
N GLU A 236 -4.81 -12.78 11.33
CA GLU A 236 -4.70 -12.39 12.74
C GLU A 236 -5.93 -12.68 13.61
N THR A 237 -6.73 -13.69 13.27
CA THR A 237 -7.97 -14.06 13.98
C THR A 237 -7.73 -14.97 15.21
N TRP A 238 -6.57 -14.86 15.83
CA TRP A 238 -6.15 -15.69 16.98
C TRP A 238 -6.99 -15.49 18.24
N ALA A 239 -7.72 -14.37 18.33
CA ALA A 239 -8.65 -14.09 19.43
C ALA A 239 -9.94 -14.93 19.36
N LEU A 240 -10.26 -15.49 18.19
CA LEU A 240 -11.46 -16.30 17.97
C LEU A 240 -11.46 -17.56 18.85
N GLY A 241 -12.60 -17.87 19.41
CA GLY A 241 -12.77 -19.04 20.27
C GLY A 241 -12.32 -18.83 21.73
N ARG A 242 -11.97 -17.62 22.15
CA ARG A 242 -11.38 -17.32 23.45
C ARG A 242 -12.21 -16.39 24.33
N GLY A 243 -13.25 -15.78 23.79
CA GLY A 243 -14.13 -14.84 24.48
C GLY A 243 -15.54 -15.41 24.71
N LYS A 244 -16.56 -14.75 24.15
CA LYS A 244 -17.95 -15.14 24.32
C LYS A 244 -18.26 -16.53 23.76
N SER A 245 -17.62 -16.92 22.65
CA SER A 245 -17.77 -18.26 22.10
C SER A 245 -17.29 -19.34 23.07
N LEU A 246 -16.13 -19.12 23.74
CA LEU A 246 -15.63 -20.02 24.78
C LEU A 246 -16.64 -20.14 25.94
N ASN A 247 -17.19 -19.00 26.39
CA ASN A 247 -18.16 -18.99 27.49
C ASN A 247 -19.47 -19.73 27.15
N LYS A 248 -19.88 -19.73 25.87
CA LYS A 248 -21.07 -20.45 25.41
C LYS A 248 -20.85 -21.94 25.22
N ILE A 249 -19.71 -22.30 24.65
CA ILE A 249 -19.42 -23.67 24.19
C ILE A 249 -18.68 -24.47 25.26
N TRP A 250 -18.03 -23.80 26.24
CA TRP A 250 -17.20 -24.40 27.30
C TRP A 250 -15.99 -25.21 26.77
N LYS A 251 -15.62 -24.93 25.51
CA LYS A 251 -14.49 -25.55 24.82
C LYS A 251 -13.89 -24.56 23.81
N PHE A 252 -12.56 -24.58 23.67
CA PHE A 252 -11.90 -23.80 22.63
C PHE A 252 -12.19 -24.42 21.26
N GLU A 253 -12.90 -23.68 20.41
CA GLU A 253 -13.29 -24.11 19.07
C GLU A 253 -12.95 -23.07 17.99
N GLY A 254 -12.00 -22.19 18.25
CA GLY A 254 -11.54 -21.18 17.29
C GLY A 254 -11.28 -21.73 15.88
N PRO A 255 -10.52 -22.83 15.73
CA PRO A 255 -10.25 -23.45 14.42
C PRO A 255 -11.52 -23.88 13.68
N ARG A 256 -12.44 -24.56 14.34
CA ARG A 256 -13.70 -25.00 13.73
C ARG A 256 -14.54 -23.79 13.29
N LEU A 257 -14.67 -22.79 14.15
CA LEU A 257 -15.44 -21.57 13.86
C LEU A 257 -14.82 -20.82 12.66
N TYR A 258 -13.51 -20.73 12.59
CA TYR A 258 -12.79 -20.14 11.46
C TYR A 258 -13.10 -20.89 10.16
N LEU A 259 -12.96 -22.20 10.16
CA LEU A 259 -13.18 -23.04 8.99
C LEU A 259 -14.62 -22.98 8.47
N GLU A 260 -15.60 -23.10 9.36
CA GLU A 260 -17.03 -23.01 8.99
C GLU A 260 -17.35 -21.66 8.34
N HIS A 261 -16.84 -20.58 8.92
CA HIS A 261 -17.07 -19.23 8.44
C HIS A 261 -16.44 -19.01 7.05
N HIS A 262 -15.17 -19.34 6.90
CA HIS A 262 -14.45 -19.15 5.63
C HIS A 262 -14.96 -20.08 4.53
N LYS A 263 -15.32 -21.33 4.82
CA LYS A 263 -15.99 -22.21 3.85
C LYS A 263 -17.26 -21.56 3.29
N LYS A 264 -18.08 -20.98 4.16
CA LYS A 264 -19.31 -20.30 3.72
C LYS A 264 -19.01 -19.05 2.87
N MET A 265 -18.02 -18.24 3.25
CA MET A 265 -17.63 -17.09 2.45
C MET A 265 -17.07 -17.50 1.09
N LEU A 266 -16.23 -18.54 1.03
CA LEU A 266 -15.74 -19.11 -0.22
C LEU A 266 -16.88 -19.60 -1.13
N ASP A 267 -17.88 -20.29 -0.57
CA ASP A 267 -19.07 -20.70 -1.33
C ASP A 267 -19.83 -19.50 -1.93
N MET A 268 -19.91 -18.39 -1.19
CA MET A 268 -20.56 -17.17 -1.69
C MET A 268 -19.76 -16.55 -2.83
N VAL A 269 -18.44 -16.44 -2.68
CA VAL A 269 -17.56 -15.86 -3.73
C VAL A 269 -17.60 -16.72 -4.99
N GLU A 270 -17.44 -18.03 -4.87
CA GLU A 270 -17.41 -18.95 -6.01
C GLU A 270 -18.71 -18.93 -6.83
N LYS A 271 -19.87 -18.77 -6.18
CA LYS A 271 -21.16 -18.60 -6.87
C LYS A 271 -21.22 -17.40 -7.80
N THR A 272 -20.41 -16.38 -7.57
CA THR A 272 -20.31 -15.20 -8.44
C THR A 272 -19.31 -15.38 -9.58
N GLY A 273 -18.57 -16.50 -9.63
CA GLY A 273 -17.48 -16.71 -10.58
C GLY A 273 -16.18 -15.98 -10.26
N LYS A 274 -16.14 -15.19 -9.16
CA LYS A 274 -14.94 -14.48 -8.71
C LYS A 274 -13.94 -15.43 -8.05
N LYS A 275 -12.69 -15.00 -7.97
CA LYS A 275 -11.60 -15.76 -7.34
C LYS A 275 -11.26 -15.13 -5.99
N PRO A 276 -11.44 -15.86 -4.89
CA PRO A 276 -11.12 -15.36 -3.56
C PRO A 276 -9.61 -15.32 -3.32
N MET A 277 -9.17 -14.33 -2.52
CA MET A 277 -7.85 -14.28 -1.89
C MET A 277 -8.02 -14.33 -0.38
N LEU A 278 -7.08 -14.99 0.32
CA LEU A 278 -6.99 -15.08 1.78
C LEU A 278 -5.56 -14.76 2.23
N TRP A 279 -5.42 -14.08 3.35
CA TRP A 279 -4.11 -13.90 3.97
C TRP A 279 -3.53 -15.24 4.43
N GLY A 280 -2.23 -15.39 4.28
CA GLY A 280 -1.56 -16.68 4.46
C GLY A 280 -1.03 -16.99 5.87
N ASP A 281 -1.11 -16.05 6.81
CA ASP A 281 -0.57 -16.22 8.17
C ASP A 281 -1.27 -17.32 8.97
N MET A 282 -2.60 -17.42 8.87
CA MET A 282 -3.38 -18.47 9.52
C MET A 282 -3.03 -19.88 9.01
N LEU A 283 -2.53 -19.99 7.76
CA LEU A 283 -2.05 -21.25 7.19
C LEU A 283 -0.63 -21.62 7.67
N THR A 284 0.23 -20.62 7.87
CA THR A 284 1.62 -20.86 8.29
C THR A 284 1.78 -21.00 9.78
N GLY A 285 0.84 -20.47 10.57
CA GLY A 285 1.00 -20.34 12.01
C GLY A 285 2.17 -19.42 12.40
N MET A 286 2.54 -18.48 11.55
CA MET A 286 3.80 -17.71 11.62
C MET A 286 4.01 -16.99 12.95
N TYR A 287 2.93 -16.60 13.61
CA TYR A 287 2.95 -15.90 14.91
C TYR A 287 2.61 -16.80 16.10
N LEU A 288 2.49 -18.12 15.86
CA LEU A 288 2.08 -19.06 16.90
C LEU A 288 3.29 -19.72 17.56
N THR A 289 3.16 -19.96 18.86
CA THR A 289 4.00 -20.95 19.54
C THR A 289 3.68 -22.34 19.04
N LYS A 290 4.55 -23.33 19.29
CA LYS A 290 4.30 -24.73 18.92
C LYS A 290 2.99 -25.24 19.49
N GLU A 291 2.70 -24.94 20.75
CA GLU A 291 1.46 -25.34 21.44
C GLU A 291 0.22 -24.73 20.78
N GLU A 292 0.27 -23.44 20.43
CA GLU A 292 -0.85 -22.77 19.71
C GLU A 292 -1.01 -23.34 18.31
N ALA A 293 0.08 -23.61 17.59
CA ALA A 293 0.00 -24.22 16.25
C ALA A 293 -0.66 -25.61 16.28
N GLU A 294 -0.47 -26.39 17.33
CA GLU A 294 -1.15 -27.66 17.55
C GLU A 294 -2.67 -27.47 17.69
N LYS A 295 -3.13 -26.45 18.43
CA LYS A 295 -4.54 -26.10 18.58
C LYS A 295 -5.19 -25.67 17.26
N TRP A 296 -4.42 -25.03 16.37
CA TRP A 296 -4.88 -24.57 15.06
C TRP A 296 -4.61 -25.55 13.92
N SER A 297 -4.18 -26.77 14.23
CA SER A 297 -3.75 -27.76 13.20
C SER A 297 -4.81 -28.11 12.16
N GLU A 298 -6.10 -28.06 12.50
CA GLU A 298 -7.19 -28.27 11.56
C GLU A 298 -7.24 -27.19 10.48
N VAL A 299 -7.01 -25.92 10.85
CA VAL A 299 -6.93 -24.80 9.90
C VAL A 299 -5.70 -24.95 9.03
N LEU A 300 -4.54 -25.21 9.63
CA LEU A 300 -3.26 -25.33 8.92
C LEU A 300 -3.29 -26.45 7.84
N LYS A 301 -4.09 -27.49 8.05
CA LYS A 301 -4.20 -28.66 7.16
C LYS A 301 -5.44 -28.63 6.25
N SER A 302 -6.31 -27.64 6.41
CA SER A 302 -7.59 -27.58 5.71
C SER A 302 -7.44 -27.43 4.20
N ASP A 303 -8.43 -27.93 3.47
CA ASP A 303 -8.62 -27.80 2.03
C ASP A 303 -9.12 -26.41 1.59
N ILE A 304 -9.57 -25.56 2.52
CA ILE A 304 -10.03 -24.19 2.17
C ILE A 304 -8.97 -23.39 1.40
N TRP A 305 -7.70 -23.68 1.65
CA TRP A 305 -6.58 -23.02 1.02
C TRP A 305 -6.42 -23.34 -0.47
N GLU A 306 -6.92 -24.48 -0.92
CA GLU A 306 -6.93 -24.88 -2.33
C GLU A 306 -7.95 -24.06 -3.15
N ARG A 307 -8.98 -23.56 -2.48
CA ARG A 307 -10.07 -22.77 -3.06
C ARG A 307 -9.73 -21.29 -3.24
N ALA A 308 -8.65 -20.80 -2.62
CA ALA A 308 -8.27 -19.39 -2.62
C ALA A 308 -6.87 -19.19 -3.20
N ILE A 309 -6.58 -17.96 -3.60
CA ILE A 309 -5.22 -17.49 -3.84
C ILE A 309 -4.66 -17.00 -2.50
N ILE A 310 -3.52 -17.54 -2.09
CA ILE A 310 -2.88 -17.16 -0.84
C ILE A 310 -2.17 -15.82 -1.02
N ALA A 311 -2.56 -14.83 -0.25
CA ALA A 311 -1.82 -13.57 -0.10
C ALA A 311 -0.73 -13.77 0.97
N ASN A 312 0.47 -14.13 0.49
CA ASN A 312 1.61 -14.50 1.32
C ASN A 312 2.37 -13.24 1.73
N TRP A 313 2.04 -12.67 2.88
CA TRP A 313 2.64 -11.44 3.37
C TRP A 313 3.80 -11.66 4.32
N ASP A 314 4.79 -10.76 4.25
CA ASP A 314 5.88 -10.63 5.21
C ASP A 314 6.61 -9.29 5.00
N TYR A 315 6.83 -8.55 6.05
CA TYR A 315 7.40 -7.19 6.00
C TYR A 315 8.79 -7.10 6.65
N SER A 316 9.41 -8.26 6.88
CA SER A 316 10.76 -8.31 7.47
C SER A 316 11.86 -8.06 6.43
N GLY A 317 13.01 -7.57 6.88
CA GLY A 317 14.25 -7.48 6.09
C GLY A 317 15.01 -8.81 6.01
N ARG A 318 14.30 -9.94 5.85
CA ARG A 318 14.93 -11.26 5.77
C ARG A 318 15.57 -11.50 4.40
N SER A 319 16.48 -12.49 4.37
CA SER A 319 17.19 -12.84 3.15
C SER A 319 16.27 -13.43 2.07
N LYS A 320 16.71 -13.35 0.81
CA LYS A 320 16.02 -13.96 -0.32
C LYS A 320 15.76 -15.46 -0.11
N GLU A 321 16.72 -16.18 0.46
CA GLU A 321 16.58 -17.62 0.75
C GLU A 321 15.51 -17.91 1.82
N PHE A 322 15.34 -17.02 2.79
CA PHE A 322 14.23 -17.11 3.73
C PHE A 322 12.89 -17.01 3.00
N PHE A 323 12.73 -16.03 2.12
CA PHE A 323 11.50 -15.84 1.36
C PHE A 323 11.23 -16.97 0.37
N LYS A 324 12.25 -17.56 -0.25
CA LYS A 324 12.08 -18.79 -1.06
C LYS A 324 11.51 -19.93 -0.22
N LYS A 325 12.05 -20.15 0.97
CA LYS A 325 11.52 -21.19 1.89
C LYS A 325 10.06 -20.91 2.24
N LYS A 326 9.71 -19.65 2.51
CA LYS A 326 8.35 -19.23 2.82
C LYS A 326 7.40 -19.46 1.64
N ILE A 327 7.77 -19.08 0.43
CA ILE A 327 7.00 -19.34 -0.80
C ILE A 327 6.76 -20.86 -0.98
N ARG A 328 7.79 -21.65 -0.75
CA ARG A 328 7.73 -23.11 -0.91
C ARG A 328 6.81 -23.82 0.09
N ILE A 329 6.46 -23.19 1.23
CA ILE A 329 5.45 -23.73 2.15
C ILE A 329 4.12 -23.93 1.42
N PHE A 330 3.74 -22.97 0.58
CA PHE A 330 2.50 -23.00 -0.19
C PHE A 330 2.64 -23.81 -1.49
N SER A 331 3.69 -23.57 -2.28
CA SER A 331 3.86 -24.24 -3.57
C SER A 331 4.06 -25.76 -3.47
N LYS A 332 4.69 -26.26 -2.39
CA LYS A 332 4.78 -27.70 -2.10
C LYS A 332 3.41 -28.38 -1.88
N ARG A 333 2.39 -27.60 -1.54
CA ARG A 333 1.00 -28.05 -1.41
C ARG A 333 0.19 -27.83 -2.70
N GLY A 334 0.81 -27.35 -3.78
CA GLY A 334 0.12 -26.99 -5.01
C GLY A 334 -0.74 -25.72 -4.92
N LEU A 335 -0.60 -24.92 -3.85
CA LEU A 335 -1.42 -23.74 -3.61
C LEU A 335 -0.98 -22.57 -4.49
N LYS A 336 -1.95 -21.87 -5.06
CA LYS A 336 -1.73 -20.63 -5.80
C LYS A 336 -1.48 -19.48 -4.82
N GLN A 337 -0.50 -18.64 -5.11
CA GLN A 337 -0.15 -17.54 -4.23
C GLN A 337 0.29 -16.28 -4.99
N VAL A 338 0.13 -15.14 -4.32
CA VAL A 338 0.80 -13.88 -4.61
C VAL A 338 1.66 -13.50 -3.41
N VAL A 339 2.85 -12.96 -3.64
CA VAL A 339 3.68 -12.45 -2.55
C VAL A 339 3.29 -11.02 -2.21
N CYS A 340 3.22 -10.69 -0.93
CA CYS A 340 2.77 -9.40 -0.45
C CYS A 340 3.85 -8.72 0.40
N PRO A 341 4.86 -8.09 -0.24
CA PRO A 341 5.83 -7.26 0.47
C PRO A 341 5.21 -5.93 0.90
N GLY A 342 5.81 -5.26 1.90
CA GLY A 342 5.30 -4.02 2.46
C GLY A 342 6.20 -2.81 2.25
N LEU A 343 5.60 -1.62 2.18
CA LEU A 343 6.30 -0.35 2.00
C LEU A 343 6.84 0.24 3.32
N SER A 344 6.66 -0.43 4.45
CA SER A 344 7.14 -0.01 5.78
C SER A 344 6.76 1.44 6.13
N ASN A 345 5.51 1.82 5.81
CA ASN A 345 4.96 3.16 6.01
C ASN A 345 4.01 3.28 7.19
N TRP A 346 3.67 2.17 7.85
CA TRP A 346 2.80 2.14 9.02
C TRP A 346 3.51 2.64 10.28
N ASN A 347 2.76 3.26 11.17
CA ASN A 347 3.24 3.80 12.45
C ASN A 347 4.35 4.86 12.34
N THR A 348 4.51 5.51 11.18
CA THR A 348 5.54 6.50 10.94
C THR A 348 5.06 7.61 10.00
N TYR A 349 5.69 8.78 10.04
CA TYR A 349 5.43 9.89 9.11
C TYR A 349 6.19 9.79 7.79
N TYR A 350 7.28 9.04 7.77
CA TYR A 350 8.07 8.77 6.58
C TYR A 350 8.38 7.29 6.46
N PRO A 351 8.26 6.66 5.29
CA PRO A 351 8.49 5.23 5.18
C PRO A 351 9.94 4.85 5.49
N ASP A 352 10.12 3.74 6.20
CA ASP A 352 11.44 3.16 6.46
C ASP A 352 11.98 2.54 5.16
N PHE A 353 12.76 3.33 4.39
CA PHE A 353 13.31 2.92 3.10
C PHE A 353 14.29 1.76 3.22
N ASP A 354 15.11 1.73 4.26
CA ASP A 354 16.08 0.64 4.45
C ASP A 354 15.33 -0.69 4.53
N ARG A 355 14.31 -0.77 5.40
CA ARG A 355 13.49 -1.95 5.58
C ARG A 355 12.63 -2.27 4.37
N ALA A 356 11.97 -1.27 3.80
CA ALA A 356 11.11 -1.45 2.63
C ALA A 356 11.90 -1.95 1.42
N LEU A 357 13.02 -1.33 1.08
CA LEU A 357 13.84 -1.72 -0.06
C LEU A 357 14.46 -3.11 0.11
N GLU A 358 14.89 -3.46 1.32
CA GLU A 358 15.39 -4.81 1.61
C GLU A 358 14.30 -5.87 1.48
N ASN A 359 13.13 -5.62 2.05
CA ASN A 359 11.96 -6.49 1.93
C ASN A 359 11.54 -6.67 0.47
N LEU A 360 11.31 -5.56 -0.26
CA LEU A 360 10.93 -5.57 -1.68
C LEU A 360 11.94 -6.35 -2.53
N LYS A 361 13.24 -6.03 -2.40
CA LYS A 361 14.31 -6.66 -3.17
C LYS A 361 14.37 -8.16 -2.93
N ASN A 362 14.34 -8.58 -1.67
CA ASN A 362 14.54 -9.97 -1.29
C ASN A 362 13.27 -10.81 -1.57
N PHE A 363 12.08 -10.30 -1.23
CA PHE A 363 10.85 -11.07 -1.40
C PHE A 363 10.42 -11.14 -2.87
N LEU A 364 10.46 -10.03 -3.61
CA LEU A 364 10.18 -10.03 -5.05
C LEU A 364 11.26 -10.77 -5.84
N GLY A 365 12.54 -10.64 -5.42
CA GLY A 365 13.64 -11.42 -5.98
C GLY A 365 13.47 -12.94 -5.78
N ALA A 366 12.93 -13.37 -4.63
CA ALA A 366 12.57 -14.77 -4.39
C ALA A 366 11.39 -15.19 -5.29
N ALA A 367 10.36 -14.36 -5.39
CA ALA A 367 9.20 -14.62 -6.23
C ALA A 367 9.54 -14.81 -7.72
N ARG A 368 10.58 -14.13 -8.22
CA ARG A 368 11.06 -14.29 -9.61
C ARG A 368 11.60 -15.69 -9.91
N GLU A 369 12.04 -16.41 -8.90
CA GLU A 369 12.67 -17.74 -9.02
C GLU A 369 11.73 -18.87 -8.63
N GLU A 370 10.54 -18.54 -8.11
CA GLU A 370 9.54 -19.50 -7.66
C GLU A 370 8.26 -19.38 -8.50
N ASP A 371 7.42 -20.41 -8.46
CA ASP A 371 6.13 -20.41 -9.14
C ASP A 371 5.07 -19.66 -8.30
N VAL A 372 4.87 -18.38 -8.61
CA VAL A 372 3.85 -17.53 -8.01
C VAL A 372 3.06 -16.79 -9.10
N LEU A 373 1.80 -16.48 -8.84
CA LEU A 373 0.95 -15.73 -9.78
C LEU A 373 1.40 -14.28 -9.96
N GLY A 374 2.11 -13.75 -8.97
CA GLY A 374 2.55 -12.37 -8.98
C GLY A 374 2.73 -11.81 -7.59
N PHE A 375 2.53 -10.51 -7.47
CA PHE A 375 2.72 -9.77 -6.23
C PHE A 375 1.62 -8.74 -5.99
N LEU A 376 1.45 -8.39 -4.72
CA LEU A 376 0.56 -7.35 -4.25
C LEU A 376 1.32 -6.52 -3.20
N VAL A 377 1.92 -5.41 -3.61
CA VAL A 377 2.67 -4.52 -2.71
C VAL A 377 1.70 -3.85 -1.75
N THR A 378 1.93 -3.96 -0.45
CA THR A 378 1.03 -3.44 0.57
C THR A 378 1.52 -2.12 1.16
N ALA A 379 0.60 -1.17 1.31
CA ALA A 379 0.78 0.06 2.06
C ALA A 379 -0.27 0.10 3.19
N TRP A 380 0.20 -0.05 4.43
CA TRP A 380 -0.65 -0.06 5.62
C TRP A 380 -0.66 1.29 6.32
N GLY A 381 -1.81 1.67 6.84
CA GLY A 381 -1.99 2.93 7.57
C GLY A 381 -1.83 2.81 9.09
N ASP A 382 -2.12 1.64 9.62
CA ASP A 382 -2.14 1.29 11.05
C ASP A 382 -2.66 2.43 11.95
N ASP A 383 -1.82 3.00 12.80
CA ASP A 383 -2.21 3.94 13.85
C ASP A 383 -2.47 5.37 13.34
N GLY A 384 -3.37 5.54 12.37
CA GLY A 384 -3.88 6.85 11.95
C GLY A 384 -3.42 7.32 10.58
N GLU A 385 -2.71 6.48 9.82
CA GLU A 385 -2.30 6.76 8.44
C GLU A 385 -1.46 8.04 8.29
N GLU A 386 -0.49 8.22 9.18
CA GLU A 386 0.29 9.47 9.22
C GLU A 386 1.19 9.68 8.00
N CYS A 387 1.68 8.60 7.38
CA CYS A 387 2.53 8.69 6.20
C CYS A 387 1.74 9.20 4.99
N LEU A 388 2.20 10.25 4.34
CA LEU A 388 1.56 10.79 3.13
C LEU A 388 1.72 9.83 1.95
N PHE A 389 0.70 9.70 1.11
CA PHE A 389 0.73 8.78 -0.04
C PHE A 389 1.80 9.14 -1.06
N SER A 390 2.04 10.44 -1.29
CA SER A 390 3.07 10.93 -2.21
C SER A 390 4.49 10.49 -1.84
N LEU A 391 4.74 10.18 -0.57
CA LEU A 391 6.04 9.72 -0.09
C LEU A 391 6.34 8.26 -0.49
N LEU A 392 5.34 7.50 -0.92
CA LEU A 392 5.45 6.09 -1.29
C LEU A 392 5.82 5.88 -2.77
N ASP A 393 5.65 6.89 -3.62
CA ASP A 393 5.85 6.79 -5.07
C ASP A 393 7.21 6.19 -5.48
N PRO A 394 8.36 6.54 -4.85
CA PRO A 394 9.65 5.92 -5.17
C PRO A 394 9.71 4.43 -4.85
N LEU A 395 9.09 4.00 -3.74
CA LEU A 395 9.07 2.60 -3.32
C LEU A 395 8.14 1.74 -4.19
N ILE A 396 7.03 2.32 -4.69
CA ILE A 396 6.13 1.66 -5.66
C ILE A 396 6.88 1.41 -6.98
N LEU A 397 7.70 2.36 -7.43
CA LEU A 397 8.57 2.19 -8.59
C LEU A 397 9.64 1.12 -8.33
N ALA A 398 10.31 1.19 -7.18
CA ALA A 398 11.34 0.22 -6.80
C ALA A 398 10.80 -1.21 -6.75
N ALA A 399 9.58 -1.40 -6.25
CA ALA A 399 8.91 -2.69 -6.23
C ALA A 399 8.76 -3.28 -7.63
N MET A 400 8.29 -2.48 -8.60
CA MET A 400 8.18 -2.95 -9.99
C MET A 400 9.54 -3.30 -10.58
N GLU A 401 10.59 -2.53 -10.29
CA GLU A 401 11.95 -2.82 -10.74
C GLU A 401 12.53 -4.10 -10.13
N PHE A 402 12.27 -4.36 -8.87
CA PHE A 402 12.70 -5.62 -8.23
C PHE A 402 11.89 -6.83 -8.73
N ALA A 403 10.62 -6.62 -9.06
CA ALA A 403 9.76 -7.69 -9.57
C ALA A 403 10.05 -8.04 -11.02
N GLU A 404 10.15 -7.08 -11.91
CA GLU A 404 10.15 -7.28 -13.36
C GLU A 404 11.42 -6.79 -14.06
N GLY A 405 12.15 -5.86 -13.43
CA GLY A 405 13.31 -5.18 -14.02
C GLY A 405 14.66 -5.71 -13.54
N ASN A 406 15.67 -4.84 -13.62
CA ASN A 406 17.05 -5.10 -13.21
C ASN A 406 17.37 -4.61 -11.79
N GLY A 407 16.44 -3.90 -11.14
CA GLY A 407 16.59 -3.35 -9.80
C GLY A 407 17.25 -1.97 -9.72
N ASP A 408 17.61 -1.34 -10.83
CA ASP A 408 18.20 0.01 -10.86
C ASP A 408 17.11 1.10 -10.78
N TRP A 409 16.36 1.09 -9.67
CA TRP A 409 15.21 1.96 -9.46
C TRP A 409 15.59 3.44 -9.28
N GLU A 410 16.76 3.76 -8.71
CA GLU A 410 17.16 5.13 -8.37
C GLU A 410 17.31 6.01 -9.61
N LYS A 411 18.06 5.53 -10.61
CA LYS A 411 18.23 6.26 -11.88
C LYS A 411 16.91 6.40 -12.63
N LYS A 412 16.03 5.38 -12.55
CA LYS A 412 14.72 5.39 -13.19
C LYS A 412 13.77 6.35 -12.49
N TRP A 413 13.81 6.41 -11.15
CA TRP A 413 13.08 7.41 -10.38
C TRP A 413 13.43 8.83 -10.83
N ILE A 414 14.72 9.19 -10.83
CA ILE A 414 15.21 10.51 -11.26
C ILE A 414 14.68 10.87 -12.67
N LYS A 415 14.73 9.93 -13.61
CA LYS A 415 14.29 10.17 -14.99
C LYS A 415 12.78 10.26 -15.14
N LEU A 416 12.02 9.46 -14.43
CA LEU A 416 10.57 9.38 -14.60
C LEU A 416 9.82 10.45 -13.79
N SER A 417 10.29 10.77 -12.58
CA SER A 417 9.76 11.84 -11.74
C SER A 417 10.29 13.23 -12.12
N ASN A 418 11.42 13.29 -12.84
CA ASN A 418 12.18 14.50 -13.10
C ASN A 418 12.69 15.19 -11.82
N GLU A 419 12.93 14.39 -10.78
CA GLU A 419 13.47 14.85 -9.49
C GLU A 419 15.01 14.96 -9.56
N ASP A 420 15.59 15.91 -8.83
CA ASP A 420 17.03 16.06 -8.72
C ASP A 420 17.66 14.91 -7.91
N GLU A 421 18.86 14.48 -8.29
CA GLU A 421 19.58 13.39 -7.61
C GLU A 421 19.82 13.70 -6.11
N ASN A 422 20.04 14.98 -5.76
CA ASN A 422 20.24 15.35 -4.36
C ASN A 422 18.96 15.22 -3.56
N ILE A 423 17.78 15.46 -4.16
CA ILE A 423 16.50 15.24 -3.50
C ILE A 423 16.32 13.74 -3.24
N LEU A 424 16.67 12.86 -4.19
CA LEU A 424 16.63 11.42 -3.95
C LEU A 424 17.58 10.99 -2.81
N LYS A 425 18.79 11.56 -2.73
CA LYS A 425 19.70 11.33 -1.60
C LYS A 425 19.06 11.73 -0.26
N ILE A 426 18.34 12.86 -0.23
CA ILE A 426 17.61 13.31 0.96
C ILE A 426 16.45 12.37 1.29
N ARG A 427 15.67 11.89 0.31
CA ARG A 427 14.64 10.87 0.52
C ARG A 427 15.20 9.62 1.19
N LYS A 428 16.32 9.13 0.68
CA LYS A 428 17.01 7.95 1.24
C LYS A 428 17.54 8.22 2.65
N LEU A 429 18.02 9.43 2.91
CA LEU A 429 18.47 9.82 4.24
C LEU A 429 17.32 9.84 5.25
N PHE A 430 16.20 10.48 4.93
CA PHE A 430 15.02 10.50 5.80
C PHE A 430 14.45 9.10 6.02
N GLY A 431 14.54 8.23 5.03
CA GLY A 431 14.12 6.83 5.08
C GLY A 431 15.10 5.86 5.74
N LYS A 432 16.21 6.34 6.31
CA LYS A 432 17.03 5.50 7.18
C LYS A 432 16.23 5.02 8.37
N SER A 433 16.27 3.72 8.68
CA SER A 433 15.49 3.12 9.77
C SER A 433 15.64 3.88 11.09
N ILE A 434 16.86 4.35 11.40
CA ILE A 434 17.12 5.12 12.61
C ILE A 434 16.43 6.49 12.63
N ILE A 435 16.14 7.08 11.46
CA ILE A 435 15.44 8.36 11.34
C ILE A 435 13.94 8.12 11.29
N ALA A 436 13.47 7.36 10.28
CA ALA A 436 12.05 7.14 10.02
C ALA A 436 11.30 6.60 11.25
N ASN A 437 11.86 5.60 11.94
CA ASN A 437 11.21 4.97 13.10
C ASN A 437 11.27 5.81 14.39
N ASN A 438 12.06 6.86 14.43
CA ASN A 438 12.24 7.66 15.65
C ASN A 438 11.60 9.05 15.59
N ILE A 439 11.24 9.59 14.42
CA ILE A 439 10.59 10.91 14.32
C ILE A 439 9.35 10.97 15.22
N LYS A 440 8.40 10.05 15.02
CA LYS A 440 7.15 9.98 15.79
C LYS A 440 7.42 9.80 17.29
N LYS A 441 8.33 8.89 17.63
CA LYS A 441 8.69 8.60 19.00
C LYS A 441 9.29 9.82 19.69
N ILE A 442 10.26 10.49 19.09
CA ILE A 442 10.89 11.67 19.67
C ILE A 442 9.87 12.80 19.84
N LEU A 443 9.05 13.07 18.82
CA LEU A 443 8.10 14.18 18.87
C LEU A 443 7.03 14.01 19.96
N PHE A 444 6.52 12.79 20.14
CA PHE A 444 5.30 12.58 20.93
C PHE A 444 5.51 11.82 22.26
N THR A 445 6.73 11.41 22.57
CA THR A 445 7.06 10.80 23.86
C THR A 445 7.62 11.86 24.82
N PRO A 446 7.27 11.85 26.12
CA PRO A 446 7.86 12.73 27.12
C PRO A 446 9.39 12.62 27.19
N MET A 447 10.09 13.72 27.51
CA MET A 447 11.56 13.75 27.51
C MET A 447 12.18 12.75 28.50
N GLU A 448 11.51 12.52 29.62
CA GLU A 448 11.95 11.60 30.66
C GLU A 448 12.09 10.16 30.17
N GLU A 449 11.25 9.79 29.19
CA GLU A 449 11.24 8.44 28.58
C GLU A 449 12.21 8.32 27.39
N LEU A 450 12.83 9.41 26.96
CA LEU A 450 13.73 9.45 25.80
C LEU A 450 15.22 9.34 26.16
N LYS A 451 15.60 9.27 27.45
CA LYS A 451 16.99 9.38 27.93
C LYS A 451 17.99 8.41 27.27
N ASP A 452 17.57 7.21 26.93
CA ASP A 452 18.44 6.19 26.31
C ASP A 452 18.56 6.33 24.79
N ILE A 453 17.60 7.03 24.16
CA ILE A 453 17.51 7.17 22.70
C ILE A 453 18.30 8.40 22.23
N SER A 454 18.44 9.41 23.10
CA SER A 454 18.86 10.76 22.70
C SER A 454 20.28 10.82 22.13
N LYS A 455 21.27 10.19 22.75
CA LYS A 455 22.68 10.34 22.35
C LYS A 455 23.02 9.72 21.00
N VAL A 456 22.57 8.49 20.76
CA VAL A 456 22.89 7.77 19.51
C VAL A 456 22.18 8.40 18.31
N ILE A 457 20.92 8.82 18.49
CA ILE A 457 20.13 9.42 17.42
C ILE A 457 20.60 10.85 17.13
N GLU A 458 20.92 11.64 18.16
CA GLU A 458 21.37 13.03 17.99
C GLU A 458 22.65 13.09 17.15
N GLU A 459 23.66 12.28 17.46
CA GLU A 459 24.92 12.25 16.73
C GLU A 459 24.75 11.79 15.27
N GLU A 460 23.95 10.75 15.03
CA GLU A 460 23.69 10.23 13.68
C GLU A 460 22.86 11.20 12.82
N ILE A 461 21.85 11.85 13.41
CA ILE A 461 21.01 12.81 12.69
C ILE A 461 21.79 14.09 12.40
N ILE A 462 22.48 14.67 13.36
CA ILE A 462 23.20 15.94 13.18
C ILE A 462 24.28 15.83 12.11
N LYS A 463 25.08 14.76 12.12
CA LYS A 463 26.16 14.56 11.12
C LYS A 463 25.61 14.47 9.68
N LYS A 464 24.41 13.88 9.51
CA LYS A 464 23.82 13.63 8.19
C LYS A 464 22.95 14.77 7.67
N LEU A 465 22.44 15.63 8.55
CA LEU A 465 21.58 16.76 8.16
C LEU A 465 22.35 18.04 7.85
N TYR A 466 23.64 18.08 8.12
CA TYR A 466 24.46 19.24 7.81
C TYR A 466 24.43 19.54 6.30
N GLY A 467 24.00 20.76 5.95
CA GLY A 467 23.89 21.21 4.56
C GLY A 467 22.53 20.97 3.87
N ILE A 468 21.56 20.33 4.53
CA ILE A 468 20.21 20.12 3.98
C ILE A 468 19.27 21.31 4.26
N GLU A 469 19.65 22.19 5.17
CA GLU A 469 18.83 23.31 5.67
C GLU A 469 18.36 24.26 4.57
N ASN A 470 19.19 24.48 3.54
CA ASN A 470 18.91 25.43 2.46
C ASN A 470 18.50 24.77 1.13
N VAL A 471 18.28 23.45 1.11
CA VAL A 471 17.85 22.75 -0.11
C VAL A 471 16.36 22.99 -0.32
N LEU A 472 15.98 23.43 -1.52
CA LEU A 472 14.56 23.54 -1.90
C LEU A 472 13.98 22.12 -2.09
N LEU A 473 13.06 21.75 -1.21
CA LEU A 473 12.41 20.43 -1.21
C LEU A 473 10.95 20.53 -1.65
N PRO A 474 10.37 19.45 -2.22
CA PRO A 474 8.92 19.29 -2.32
C PRO A 474 8.26 19.46 -0.94
N LYS A 475 7.05 20.00 -0.91
CA LYS A 475 6.35 20.36 0.36
C LYS A 475 6.24 19.22 1.35
N ASP A 476 6.00 18.00 0.87
CA ASP A 476 5.91 16.78 1.67
C ASP A 476 7.25 16.42 2.32
N LEU A 477 8.35 16.51 1.59
CA LEU A 477 9.70 16.31 2.14
C LEU A 477 10.15 17.46 3.04
N ASP A 478 9.77 18.67 2.70
CA ASP A 478 10.07 19.84 3.52
C ASP A 478 9.42 19.72 4.91
N PHE A 479 8.19 19.24 4.95
CA PHE A 479 7.52 18.92 6.21
C PHE A 479 8.28 17.88 7.04
N ILE A 480 8.78 16.81 6.43
CA ILE A 480 9.60 15.80 7.13
C ILE A 480 10.89 16.42 7.67
N ARG A 481 11.53 17.28 6.89
CA ARG A 481 12.71 18.04 7.34
C ARG A 481 12.40 18.89 8.59
N GLU A 482 11.29 19.62 8.57
CA GLU A 482 10.82 20.41 9.72
C GLU A 482 10.57 19.53 10.95
N MET A 483 9.91 18.37 10.77
CA MET A 483 9.73 17.41 11.87
C MET A 483 11.06 16.99 12.48
N ILE A 484 12.04 16.66 11.65
CA ILE A 484 13.38 16.24 12.11
C ILE A 484 14.07 17.39 12.87
N PHE A 485 13.96 18.63 12.39
CA PHE A 485 14.53 19.79 13.12
C PHE A 485 13.85 20.01 14.46
N VAL A 486 12.53 19.83 14.56
CA VAL A 486 11.83 19.92 15.86
C VAL A 486 12.24 18.75 16.77
N CYS A 487 12.47 17.55 16.23
CA CYS A 487 13.06 16.45 17.01
C CYS A 487 14.41 16.87 17.63
N LEU A 488 15.32 17.44 16.82
CA LEU A 488 16.63 17.91 17.31
C LEU A 488 16.52 19.01 18.36
N LYS A 489 15.60 19.99 18.16
CA LYS A 489 15.31 21.01 19.16
C LYS A 489 14.81 20.39 20.46
N LYS A 490 13.90 19.41 20.38
CA LYS A 490 13.34 18.74 21.55
C LYS A 490 14.41 17.98 22.33
N LEU A 491 15.26 17.21 21.66
CA LEU A 491 16.36 16.48 22.28
C LEU A 491 17.36 17.41 23.01
N LYS A 492 17.49 18.67 22.55
CA LYS A 492 18.31 19.72 23.17
C LYS A 492 17.56 20.56 24.22
N GLY A 493 16.31 20.24 24.54
CA GLY A 493 15.47 21.04 25.43
C GLY A 493 15.12 22.44 24.90
N LYS A 494 15.14 22.62 23.56
CA LYS A 494 14.93 23.92 22.89
C LYS A 494 13.66 23.98 22.04
N ALA A 495 12.88 22.89 21.99
CA ALA A 495 11.59 22.88 21.27
C ALA A 495 10.59 23.78 22.01
N THR A 496 9.77 24.47 21.24
CA THR A 496 8.76 25.39 21.74
C THR A 496 7.35 24.95 21.35
N ILE A 497 6.33 25.47 22.03
CA ILE A 497 4.92 25.30 21.67
C ILE A 497 4.70 25.67 20.19
N SER A 498 5.30 26.79 19.75
CA SER A 498 5.18 27.28 18.37
C SER A 498 5.72 26.30 17.34
N ASP A 499 6.75 25.52 17.66
CA ASP A 499 7.28 24.49 16.75
C ASP A 499 6.21 23.42 16.48
N PHE A 500 5.50 22.94 17.50
CA PHE A 500 4.45 21.92 17.34
C PHE A 500 3.19 22.48 16.66
N ILE A 501 2.80 23.71 16.97
CA ILE A 501 1.67 24.38 16.30
C ILE A 501 1.97 24.53 14.80
N ARG A 502 3.19 24.94 14.45
CA ARG A 502 3.63 25.05 13.06
C ARG A 502 3.60 23.69 12.35
N LEU A 503 4.11 22.62 12.97
CA LEU A 503 4.04 21.28 12.40
C LEU A 503 2.59 20.83 12.18
N ALA A 504 1.70 21.08 13.15
CA ALA A 504 0.28 20.75 13.03
C ALA A 504 -0.38 21.47 11.84
N SER A 505 -0.07 22.76 11.66
CA SER A 505 -0.59 23.54 10.52
C SER A 505 -0.09 23.01 9.18
N LEU A 506 1.23 22.81 9.03
CA LEU A 506 1.81 22.27 7.80
C LEU A 506 1.25 20.89 7.46
N TYR A 507 1.10 20.04 8.48
CA TYR A 507 0.54 18.70 8.27
C TYR A 507 -0.93 18.75 7.86
N SER A 508 -1.71 19.67 8.43
CA SER A 508 -3.12 19.86 8.03
C SER A 508 -3.26 20.19 6.56
N ASP A 509 -2.42 21.07 6.04
CA ASP A 509 -2.44 21.46 4.62
C ASP A 509 -2.09 20.27 3.72
N LEU A 510 -1.07 19.48 4.09
CA LEU A 510 -0.65 18.29 3.36
C LEU A 510 -1.72 17.19 3.42
N TRP A 511 -2.30 16.96 4.60
CA TRP A 511 -3.40 16.01 4.76
C TRP A 511 -4.57 16.39 3.85
N LEU A 512 -5.02 17.63 3.92
CA LEU A 512 -6.14 18.13 3.14
C LEU A 512 -5.86 18.19 1.63
N ALA A 513 -4.62 18.20 1.22
CA ALA A 513 -4.27 18.05 -0.20
C ALA A 513 -4.54 16.63 -0.73
N GLU A 514 -4.34 15.60 0.07
CA GLU A 514 -4.46 14.19 -0.35
C GLU A 514 -5.72 13.49 0.14
N ARG A 515 -6.26 13.88 1.30
CA ARG A 515 -7.24 13.10 2.07
C ARG A 515 -8.51 13.87 2.38
N LYS A 516 -9.56 13.12 2.73
CA LYS A 516 -10.78 13.66 3.31
C LYS A 516 -10.50 14.17 4.73
N ILE A 517 -11.38 15.06 5.24
CA ILE A 517 -11.22 15.69 6.58
C ILE A 517 -11.21 14.65 7.73
N PRO A 518 -12.11 13.65 7.75
CA PRO A 518 -12.13 12.66 8.83
C PRO A 518 -10.77 12.00 9.04
N GLY A 519 -10.37 11.81 10.30
CA GLY A 519 -9.08 11.27 10.71
C GLY A 519 -8.03 12.34 11.06
N LEU A 520 -8.07 13.51 10.43
CA LEU A 520 -7.09 14.56 10.66
C LEU A 520 -6.98 14.97 12.14
N GLN A 521 -8.10 15.18 12.81
CA GLN A 521 -8.11 15.61 14.22
C GLN A 521 -7.40 14.61 15.15
N ARG A 522 -7.52 13.31 14.87
CA ARG A 522 -6.84 12.27 15.66
C ARG A 522 -5.32 12.45 15.60
N VAL A 523 -4.78 12.76 14.43
CA VAL A 523 -3.34 12.97 14.24
C VAL A 523 -2.91 14.31 14.84
N LEU A 524 -3.69 15.37 14.64
CA LEU A 524 -3.40 16.68 15.21
C LEU A 524 -3.37 16.68 16.74
N ASN A 525 -4.20 15.87 17.39
CA ASN A 525 -4.21 15.74 18.85
C ASN A 525 -2.83 15.32 19.42
N ARG A 526 -1.99 14.64 18.63
CA ARG A 526 -0.61 14.30 19.06
C ARG A 526 0.28 15.54 19.11
N PHE A 527 0.17 16.42 18.11
CA PHE A 527 0.91 17.69 18.09
C PHE A 527 0.47 18.60 19.22
N TRP A 528 -0.85 18.72 19.45
CA TRP A 528 -1.42 19.52 20.55
C TRP A 528 -1.04 18.96 21.92
N GLY A 529 -1.06 17.63 22.09
CA GLY A 529 -0.63 16.98 23.33
C GLY A 529 0.83 17.25 23.64
N SER A 530 1.71 17.19 22.65
CA SER A 530 3.13 17.50 22.84
C SER A 530 3.37 18.97 23.11
N ALA A 531 2.65 19.89 22.45
CA ALA A 531 2.71 21.33 22.75
C ALA A 531 2.28 21.61 24.20
N SER A 532 1.20 20.99 24.67
CA SER A 532 0.71 21.13 26.03
C SER A 532 1.70 20.60 27.08
N ASN A 533 2.35 19.47 26.79
CA ASN A 533 3.38 18.90 27.69
C ASN A 533 4.59 19.80 27.84
N ILE A 534 5.04 20.47 26.78
CA ILE A 534 6.13 21.44 26.83
C ILE A 534 5.74 22.65 27.72
N ASP A 535 4.51 23.18 27.56
CA ASP A 535 4.02 24.27 28.38
C ASP A 535 3.91 23.89 29.87
N LEU A 536 3.42 22.69 30.15
CA LEU A 536 3.30 22.16 31.51
C LEU A 536 4.67 22.04 32.18
N LEU A 537 5.65 21.43 31.48
CA LEU A 537 7.01 21.26 32.00
C LEU A 537 7.68 22.61 32.26
N TYR A 538 7.44 23.61 31.39
CA TYR A 538 7.94 24.95 31.57
C TYR A 538 7.35 25.61 32.82
N LYS A 539 6.04 25.44 33.04
CA LYS A 539 5.35 25.96 34.24
C LYS A 539 5.76 25.26 35.53
N LEU A 540 6.16 23.99 35.47
CA LEU A 540 6.62 23.23 36.62
C LEU A 540 8.10 23.48 36.96
N SER A 541 8.89 24.01 36.02
CA SER A 541 10.31 24.32 36.21
C SER A 541 10.58 25.77 36.69
N HIS A 542 9.55 26.58 36.79
CA HIS A 542 9.53 27.94 37.32
C HIS A 542 8.53 28.06 38.48
#